data_ccc3db57cdfa38f7bb45f31a33bd1392
#
_entry.id   ccc3db57cdfa38f7bb45f31a33bd1392
#
_cell.length_a   1.000
_cell.length_b   1.000
_cell.length_c   1.000
_cell.angle_alpha   90.00
_cell.angle_beta   90.00
_cell.angle_gamma   90.00
#
_symmetry.space_group_name_H-M   'P 1'
#
loop_
_entity.id
_entity.type
_entity.pdbx_description
1 polymer ?
#
loop_
_entity_poly.entity_id
_entity_poly.type
_entity_poly.pdbx_seq_one_letter_code
_entity_poly.pdbx_strand_id
1 'polypeptide(L)'
;MFRKAFDAIPASVLLLSLAAWAAGSAKAADAKQVASKAEKCTAEQGQLYIDDGRYGQAIREFTCVINGQPTEVEGYRGRIEAELLLGEYSKAVRDYARVTAFVLPVHPDAPNTILAGYAARLAIAPDNLPALTGASFARWWFFDYAQAIHLLNRLLGVAPNDVYGNLFRGSSRLLSGATPSQGAADLERAIVLAPASPDVRFIVADAYTYGQPDPSRAFAEASLALNWGLDTPRIHAILASAYLGFGNLAAAAAQIQIHIEQVTTQLIKTAPLGAGASLSLGLVPGRTYEIPVAVTAGQTLSVATSSREFYDTILVLLAPDGSPVVGSDDYVKYFAGLDWVASATGTYRMRVTSFESVNTGELVVTRK
;
A
#
# COMPACT_ATOMS: atom_id res chain seq x y z
N MET A 1 47.85 53.93 15.07
CA MET A 1 46.59 54.73 14.94
C MET A 1 45.48 53.75 14.63
N PHE A 2 44.65 53.47 15.57
CA PHE A 2 43.29 52.97 15.59
C PHE A 2 43.06 52.23 16.91
N ARG A 3 42.94 53.04 17.95
CA ARG A 3 42.34 52.66 19.23
C ARG A 3 41.35 53.78 19.51
N LYS A 4 40.04 53.40 19.43
CA LYS A 4 38.88 54.07 20.09
C LYS A 4 37.64 53.85 19.23
N ALA A 5 36.84 52.92 19.58
CA ALA A 5 35.37 52.90 19.42
C ALA A 5 34.80 51.62 20.04
N PHE A 6 34.89 51.53 21.35
CA PHE A 6 34.05 50.62 22.14
C PHE A 6 33.71 51.38 23.44
N ASP A 7 32.79 52.32 23.34
CA ASP A 7 32.13 52.88 24.49
C ASP A 7 30.64 53.08 24.19
N ALA A 8 29.83 52.55 25.10
CA ALA A 8 28.42 52.83 25.27
C ALA A 8 27.41 52.08 24.40
N ILE A 9 27.20 50.77 24.70
CA ILE A 9 25.87 50.17 24.52
C ILE A 9 25.12 50.44 25.81
N PRO A 10 23.97 51.16 25.81
CA PRO A 10 23.21 51.42 27.01
C PRO A 10 22.69 50.11 27.64
N ALA A 11 22.76 49.97 28.96
CA ALA A 11 22.33 48.81 29.70
C ALA A 11 20.83 48.41 29.46
N SER A 12 20.03 49.36 28.97
CA SER A 12 18.64 49.14 28.56
C SER A 12 18.50 48.27 27.31
N VAL A 13 19.46 48.23 26.40
CA VAL A 13 19.43 47.37 25.19
C VAL A 13 19.79 45.92 25.54
N LEU A 14 20.69 45.73 26.52
CA LEU A 14 21.05 44.38 27.00
C LEU A 14 19.88 43.73 27.79
N LEU A 15 19.09 44.51 28.55
CA LEU A 15 17.93 43.99 29.27
C LEU A 15 16.78 43.63 28.35
N LEU A 16 16.59 44.34 27.23
CA LEU A 16 15.57 44.03 26.25
C LEU A 16 15.93 42.75 25.44
N SER A 17 17.22 42.53 25.15
CA SER A 17 17.66 41.32 24.45
C SER A 17 17.58 40.06 25.35
N LEU A 18 17.85 40.19 26.64
CA LEU A 18 17.70 39.09 27.61
C LEU A 18 16.25 38.76 27.87
N ALA A 19 15.36 39.75 27.94
CA ALA A 19 13.92 39.54 28.11
C ALA A 19 13.30 38.91 26.87
N ALA A 20 13.73 39.29 25.66
CA ALA A 20 13.24 38.67 24.43
C ALA A 20 13.76 37.24 24.26
N TRP A 21 14.99 36.96 24.72
CA TRP A 21 15.52 35.57 24.71
C TRP A 21 14.86 34.70 25.76
N ALA A 22 14.58 35.20 26.96
CA ALA A 22 13.85 34.46 27.98
C ALA A 22 12.39 34.20 27.59
N ALA A 23 11.71 35.16 26.94
CA ALA A 23 10.35 34.96 26.41
C ALA A 23 10.30 33.99 25.21
N GLY A 24 11.34 33.98 24.36
CA GLY A 24 11.48 33.01 23.28
C GLY A 24 11.76 31.60 23.78
N SER A 25 12.58 31.45 24.81
CA SER A 25 12.87 30.17 25.44
C SER A 25 11.69 29.62 26.24
N ALA A 26 10.90 30.46 26.89
CA ALA A 26 9.67 30.05 27.56
C ALA A 26 8.60 29.57 26.56
N LYS A 27 8.41 30.30 25.45
CA LYS A 27 7.50 29.84 24.37
C LYS A 27 7.97 28.55 23.70
N ALA A 28 9.29 28.36 23.56
CA ALA A 28 9.84 27.11 23.01
C ALA A 28 9.73 25.94 24.02
N ALA A 29 9.82 26.22 25.31
CA ALA A 29 9.61 25.23 26.36
C ALA A 29 8.12 24.85 26.49
N ASP A 30 7.20 25.82 26.43
CA ASP A 30 5.76 25.59 26.37
C ASP A 30 5.35 24.82 25.09
N ALA A 31 5.91 25.16 23.94
CA ALA A 31 5.67 24.43 22.70
C ALA A 31 6.20 23.00 22.77
N LYS A 32 7.37 22.76 23.40
CA LYS A 32 7.87 21.41 23.67
C LYS A 32 7.05 20.65 24.70
N GLN A 33 6.52 21.32 25.70
CA GLN A 33 5.69 20.72 26.74
C GLN A 33 4.27 20.45 26.24
N VAL A 34 3.74 21.26 25.32
CA VAL A 34 2.50 20.99 24.58
C VAL A 34 2.71 19.85 23.56
N ALA A 35 3.86 19.78 22.91
CA ALA A 35 4.22 18.65 22.04
C ALA A 35 4.46 17.34 22.82
N SER A 36 4.93 17.40 24.08
CA SER A 36 5.10 16.23 24.94
C SER A 36 3.80 15.71 25.58
N LYS A 37 2.71 16.49 25.48
CA LYS A 37 1.34 16.15 25.90
C LYS A 37 0.41 15.86 24.72
N ALA A 38 0.92 15.79 23.49
CA ALA A 38 0.15 15.22 22.39
C ALA A 38 -0.10 13.76 22.77
N GLU A 39 -1.32 13.44 23.17
CA GLU A 39 -1.77 12.06 23.34
C GLU A 39 -1.32 11.29 22.10
N LYS A 40 -0.51 10.24 22.30
CA LYS A 40 -0.01 9.41 21.22
C LYS A 40 -1.23 8.74 20.61
N CYS A 41 -1.56 9.08 19.36
CA CYS A 41 -2.68 8.47 18.66
C CYS A 41 -2.50 6.96 18.63
N THR A 42 -3.57 6.20 18.91
CA THR A 42 -3.53 4.75 18.93
C THR A 42 -4.68 4.14 18.15
N ALA A 43 -4.46 2.95 17.59
CA ALA A 43 -5.51 2.23 16.89
C ALA A 43 -6.66 1.85 17.84
N GLU A 44 -6.36 1.57 19.12
CA GLU A 44 -7.35 1.25 20.15
C GLU A 44 -8.30 2.45 20.39
N GLN A 45 -7.75 3.66 20.47
CA GLN A 45 -8.59 4.86 20.63
C GLN A 45 -9.45 5.11 19.39
N GLY A 46 -8.90 4.85 18.20
CA GLY A 46 -9.67 4.90 16.95
C GLY A 46 -10.84 3.91 16.96
N GLN A 47 -10.61 2.68 17.44
CA GLN A 47 -11.65 1.66 17.55
C GLN A 47 -12.74 2.06 18.55
N LEU A 48 -12.39 2.61 19.71
CA LEU A 48 -13.37 3.13 20.66
C LEU A 48 -14.28 4.21 20.05
N TYR A 49 -13.74 5.05 19.17
CA TYR A 49 -14.56 6.02 18.45
C TYR A 49 -15.50 5.37 17.44
N ILE A 50 -15.10 4.24 16.79
CA ILE A 50 -15.99 3.46 15.93
C ILE A 50 -17.14 2.87 16.75
N ASP A 51 -16.83 2.25 17.88
CA ASP A 51 -17.80 1.59 18.77
C ASP A 51 -18.84 2.60 19.32
N ASP A 52 -18.40 3.83 19.57
CA ASP A 52 -19.26 4.96 19.98
C ASP A 52 -20.05 5.60 18.82
N GLY A 53 -19.87 5.14 17.58
CA GLY A 53 -20.49 5.74 16.39
C GLY A 53 -19.87 7.08 15.97
N ARG A 54 -18.72 7.44 16.50
CA ARG A 54 -18.00 8.73 16.29
C ARG A 54 -17.02 8.62 15.13
N TYR A 55 -17.49 8.17 13.96
CA TYR A 55 -16.67 7.79 12.80
C TYR A 55 -15.72 8.90 12.31
N GLY A 56 -16.18 10.16 12.31
CA GLY A 56 -15.32 11.28 11.93
C GLY A 56 -14.15 11.51 12.90
N GLN A 57 -14.28 11.13 14.18
CA GLN A 57 -13.18 11.17 15.14
C GLN A 57 -12.26 9.96 14.96
N ALA A 58 -12.83 8.78 14.70
CA ALA A 58 -12.07 7.58 14.35
C ALA A 58 -11.15 7.82 13.14
N ILE A 59 -11.66 8.42 12.06
CA ILE A 59 -10.86 8.76 10.86
C ILE A 59 -9.68 9.68 11.23
N ARG A 60 -9.90 10.70 12.09
CA ARG A 60 -8.80 11.58 12.51
C ARG A 60 -7.75 10.84 13.34
N GLU A 61 -8.19 9.97 14.25
CA GLU A 61 -7.30 9.18 15.10
C GLU A 61 -6.45 8.22 14.25
N PHE A 62 -7.07 7.43 13.39
CA PHE A 62 -6.35 6.53 12.47
C PHE A 62 -5.45 7.28 11.49
N THR A 63 -5.85 8.47 11.02
CA THR A 63 -4.99 9.31 10.19
C THR A 63 -3.73 9.73 10.94
N CYS A 64 -3.85 10.04 12.23
CA CYS A 64 -2.70 10.36 13.07
C CYS A 64 -1.80 9.12 13.28
N VAL A 65 -2.37 7.93 13.49
CA VAL A 65 -1.61 6.66 13.56
C VAL A 65 -0.81 6.45 12.28
N ILE A 66 -1.46 6.55 11.12
CA ILE A 66 -0.82 6.37 9.80
C ILE A 66 0.29 7.40 9.57
N ASN A 67 0.07 8.67 9.94
CA ASN A 67 1.11 9.71 9.80
C ASN A 67 2.34 9.45 10.69
N GLY A 68 2.14 8.84 11.86
CA GLY A 68 3.22 8.43 12.75
C GLY A 68 3.93 7.15 12.32
N GLN A 69 3.20 6.24 11.70
CA GLN A 69 3.66 4.92 11.25
C GLN A 69 2.99 4.57 9.91
N PRO A 70 3.52 5.03 8.77
CA PRO A 70 2.88 4.88 7.45
C PRO A 70 2.71 3.43 6.96
N THR A 71 3.37 2.47 7.59
CA THR A 71 3.25 1.03 7.32
C THR A 71 2.37 0.31 8.34
N GLU A 72 1.76 1.05 9.27
CA GLU A 72 0.90 0.48 10.30
C GLU A 72 -0.47 0.10 9.72
N VAL A 73 -0.68 -1.19 9.56
CA VAL A 73 -1.85 -1.77 8.90
C VAL A 73 -3.13 -1.49 9.65
N GLU A 74 -3.10 -1.56 10.99
CA GLU A 74 -4.29 -1.35 11.82
C GLU A 74 -4.83 0.09 11.69
N GLY A 75 -3.95 1.06 11.44
CA GLY A 75 -4.34 2.43 11.12
C GLY A 75 -5.19 2.52 9.86
N TYR A 76 -4.76 1.87 8.78
CA TYR A 76 -5.53 1.83 7.52
C TYR A 76 -6.82 1.03 7.66
N ARG A 77 -6.77 -0.14 8.30
CA ARG A 77 -7.95 -0.99 8.50
C ARG A 77 -9.05 -0.27 9.25
N GLY A 78 -8.70 0.35 10.37
CA GLY A 78 -9.67 1.13 11.16
C GLY A 78 -10.19 2.35 10.40
N ARG A 79 -9.36 3.03 9.60
CA ARG A 79 -9.81 4.16 8.79
C ARG A 79 -10.75 3.71 7.68
N ILE A 80 -10.45 2.64 6.96
CA ILE A 80 -11.35 2.02 5.97
C ILE A 80 -12.70 1.68 6.63
N GLU A 81 -12.71 1.08 7.81
CA GLU A 81 -13.92 0.75 8.52
C GLU A 81 -14.77 1.99 8.81
N ALA A 82 -14.16 3.04 9.37
CA ALA A 82 -14.85 4.28 9.68
C ALA A 82 -15.37 5.00 8.42
N GLU A 83 -14.61 4.97 7.32
CA GLU A 83 -15.00 5.54 6.02
C GLU A 83 -16.18 4.79 5.40
N LEU A 84 -16.17 3.45 5.46
CA LEU A 84 -17.29 2.62 5.00
C LEU A 84 -18.57 2.90 5.82
N LEU A 85 -18.43 3.07 7.14
CA LEU A 85 -19.55 3.38 8.03
C LEU A 85 -20.14 4.77 7.78
N LEU A 86 -19.34 5.70 7.24
CA LEU A 86 -19.78 7.02 6.78
C LEU A 86 -20.29 7.04 5.33
N GLY A 87 -20.09 5.95 4.56
CA GLY A 87 -20.40 5.92 3.13
C GLY A 87 -19.34 6.61 2.24
N GLU A 88 -18.13 6.84 2.76
CA GLU A 88 -17.01 7.45 2.03
C GLU A 88 -16.22 6.40 1.23
N TYR A 89 -16.90 5.63 0.38
CA TYR A 89 -16.37 4.45 -0.32
C TYR A 89 -15.13 4.75 -1.18
N SER A 90 -15.06 5.92 -1.82
CA SER A 90 -13.89 6.34 -2.60
C SER A 90 -12.64 6.43 -1.74
N LYS A 91 -12.74 6.96 -0.52
CA LYS A 91 -11.61 7.04 0.40
C LYS A 91 -11.18 5.65 0.89
N ALA A 92 -12.16 4.83 1.25
CA ALA A 92 -11.90 3.45 1.66
C ALA A 92 -11.18 2.64 0.57
N VAL A 93 -11.54 2.80 -0.71
CA VAL A 93 -10.84 2.17 -1.85
C VAL A 93 -9.41 2.69 -2.00
N ARG A 94 -9.16 3.98 -1.77
CA ARG A 94 -7.80 4.55 -1.83
C ARG A 94 -6.92 4.03 -0.70
N ASP A 95 -7.47 3.90 0.50
CA ASP A 95 -6.76 3.30 1.62
C ASP A 95 -6.52 1.81 1.39
N TYR A 96 -7.49 1.10 0.81
CA TYR A 96 -7.31 -0.28 0.35
C TYR A 96 -6.14 -0.39 -0.65
N ALA A 97 -6.11 0.44 -1.69
CA ALA A 97 -5.04 0.45 -2.68
C ALA A 97 -3.65 0.71 -2.07
N ARG A 98 -3.61 1.39 -0.93
CA ARG A 98 -2.37 1.68 -0.21
C ARG A 98 -1.99 0.55 0.74
N VAL A 99 -2.94 0.02 1.50
CA VAL A 99 -2.67 -1.02 2.51
C VAL A 99 -2.38 -2.38 1.90
N THR A 100 -2.92 -2.70 0.73
CA THR A 100 -2.63 -3.97 0.02
C THR A 100 -1.20 -4.08 -0.51
N ALA A 101 -0.42 -3.01 -0.42
CA ALA A 101 1.03 -3.08 -0.60
C ALA A 101 1.77 -3.61 0.65
N PHE A 102 1.11 -3.68 1.80
CA PHE A 102 1.71 -4.10 3.07
C PHE A 102 1.10 -5.39 3.63
N VAL A 103 -0.09 -5.80 3.19
CA VAL A 103 -0.85 -6.93 3.77
C VAL A 103 -1.74 -7.60 2.75
N LEU A 104 -1.63 -8.94 2.65
CA LEU A 104 -2.75 -9.76 2.16
C LEU A 104 -3.94 -9.61 3.12
N PRO A 105 -5.17 -9.65 2.62
CA PRO A 105 -6.34 -9.69 3.47
C PRO A 105 -6.21 -10.85 4.46
N VAL A 106 -6.32 -10.51 5.73
CA VAL A 106 -6.23 -11.46 6.83
C VAL A 106 -7.28 -12.56 6.63
N HIS A 107 -6.87 -13.78 6.88
CA HIS A 107 -7.67 -14.99 6.88
C HIS A 107 -9.13 -14.75 7.35
N PRO A 108 -10.13 -15.42 6.75
CA PRO A 108 -11.56 -15.22 7.04
C PRO A 108 -11.98 -15.42 8.50
N ASP A 109 -11.09 -15.95 9.35
CA ASP A 109 -11.33 -16.16 10.78
C ASP A 109 -10.94 -14.95 11.67
N ALA A 110 -10.44 -13.85 11.11
CA ALA A 110 -10.24 -12.62 11.89
C ALA A 110 -11.57 -12.14 12.47
N PRO A 111 -11.65 -11.79 13.76
CA PRO A 111 -12.90 -11.43 14.42
C PRO A 111 -13.53 -10.23 13.69
N ASN A 112 -14.66 -10.52 13.06
CA ASN A 112 -15.33 -9.65 12.13
C ASN A 112 -16.17 -8.58 12.86
N THR A 113 -15.57 -7.70 13.63
CA THR A 113 -16.28 -6.55 14.23
C THR A 113 -16.99 -5.73 13.17
N ILE A 114 -16.32 -5.47 12.04
CA ILE A 114 -16.89 -4.79 10.87
C ILE A 114 -18.17 -5.52 10.39
N LEU A 115 -18.07 -6.83 10.14
CA LEU A 115 -19.18 -7.61 9.63
C LEU A 115 -20.32 -7.75 10.65
N ALA A 116 -19.99 -7.85 11.94
CA ALA A 116 -21.00 -7.88 13.00
C ALA A 116 -21.79 -6.55 13.08
N GLY A 117 -21.12 -5.42 12.95
CA GLY A 117 -21.77 -4.11 12.91
C GLY A 117 -22.72 -3.95 11.72
N TYR A 118 -22.32 -4.40 10.54
CA TYR A 118 -23.21 -4.39 9.37
C TYR A 118 -24.34 -5.41 9.49
N ALA A 119 -24.10 -6.61 10.02
CA ALA A 119 -25.12 -7.62 10.25
C ALA A 119 -26.23 -7.12 11.19
N ALA A 120 -25.86 -6.42 12.27
CA ALA A 120 -26.83 -5.80 13.18
C ALA A 120 -27.69 -4.75 12.48
N ARG A 121 -27.10 -3.90 11.62
CA ARG A 121 -27.84 -2.90 10.84
C ARG A 121 -28.78 -3.54 9.82
N LEU A 122 -28.34 -4.58 9.14
CA LEU A 122 -29.14 -5.31 8.15
C LEU A 122 -30.24 -6.17 8.80
N ALA A 123 -30.08 -6.57 10.06
CA ALA A 123 -31.14 -7.22 10.83
C ALA A 123 -32.31 -6.27 11.12
N ILE A 124 -32.02 -4.97 11.35
CA ILE A 124 -33.02 -3.93 11.58
C ILE A 124 -33.63 -3.43 10.27
N ALA A 125 -32.78 -3.17 9.28
CA ALA A 125 -33.16 -2.62 7.98
C ALA A 125 -32.50 -3.44 6.86
N PRO A 126 -33.13 -4.52 6.37
CA PRO A 126 -32.52 -5.44 5.41
C PRO A 126 -32.06 -4.81 4.10
N ASP A 127 -32.71 -3.73 3.66
CA ASP A 127 -32.39 -3.02 2.42
C ASP A 127 -31.66 -1.70 2.66
N ASN A 128 -30.97 -1.56 3.80
CA ASN A 128 -30.13 -0.41 4.10
C ASN A 128 -28.94 -0.38 3.14
N LEU A 129 -28.97 0.51 2.13
CA LEU A 129 -27.95 0.59 1.07
C LEU A 129 -26.53 0.77 1.62
N PRO A 130 -26.26 1.73 2.53
CA PRO A 130 -24.91 1.87 3.11
C PRO A 130 -24.42 0.59 3.82
N ALA A 131 -25.30 -0.11 4.53
CA ALA A 131 -24.93 -1.35 5.21
C ALA A 131 -24.68 -2.50 4.22
N LEU A 132 -25.46 -2.59 3.14
CA LEU A 132 -25.24 -3.56 2.07
C LEU A 132 -23.91 -3.31 1.36
N THR A 133 -23.62 -2.04 1.00
CA THR A 133 -22.35 -1.68 0.34
C THR A 133 -21.16 -1.95 1.25
N GLY A 134 -21.20 -1.51 2.51
CA GLY A 134 -20.11 -1.70 3.44
C GLY A 134 -19.83 -3.16 3.79
N ALA A 135 -20.91 -3.94 4.04
CA ALA A 135 -20.78 -5.39 4.27
C ALA A 135 -20.22 -6.11 3.04
N SER A 136 -20.63 -5.71 1.83
CA SER A 136 -20.15 -6.30 0.58
C SER A 136 -18.68 -5.98 0.34
N PHE A 137 -18.26 -4.72 0.60
CA PHE A 137 -16.85 -4.34 0.52
C PHE A 137 -16.01 -5.16 1.51
N ALA A 138 -16.44 -5.28 2.77
CA ALA A 138 -15.75 -6.06 3.76
C ALA A 138 -15.62 -7.53 3.34
N ARG A 139 -16.71 -8.16 2.83
CA ARG A 139 -16.68 -9.53 2.31
C ARG A 139 -15.74 -9.66 1.11
N TRP A 140 -15.78 -8.73 0.16
CA TRP A 140 -14.87 -8.69 -0.97
C TRP A 140 -13.42 -8.57 -0.51
N TRP A 141 -13.11 -7.71 0.44
CA TRP A 141 -11.78 -7.53 1.00
C TRP A 141 -11.25 -8.80 1.69
N PHE A 142 -12.14 -9.55 2.36
CA PHE A 142 -11.79 -10.82 3.00
C PHE A 142 -11.87 -12.03 2.06
N PHE A 143 -11.90 -11.81 0.73
CA PHE A 143 -12.01 -12.87 -0.30
C PHE A 143 -13.27 -13.75 -0.21
N ASP A 144 -14.25 -13.39 0.60
CA ASP A 144 -15.55 -14.06 0.65
C ASP A 144 -16.44 -13.55 -0.49
N TYR A 145 -15.98 -13.80 -1.72
CA TYR A 145 -16.66 -13.33 -2.92
C TYR A 145 -18.07 -13.84 -3.07
N ALA A 146 -18.36 -15.05 -2.59
CA ALA A 146 -19.69 -15.62 -2.65
C ALA A 146 -20.70 -14.81 -1.83
N GLN A 147 -20.36 -14.47 -0.59
CA GLN A 147 -21.20 -13.63 0.26
C GLN A 147 -21.23 -12.17 -0.23
N ALA A 148 -20.12 -11.66 -0.75
CA ALA A 148 -20.11 -10.35 -1.38
C ALA A 148 -21.12 -10.28 -2.54
N ILE A 149 -21.09 -11.25 -3.48
CA ILE A 149 -22.04 -11.33 -4.61
C ILE A 149 -23.49 -11.43 -4.11
N HIS A 150 -23.75 -12.22 -3.06
CA HIS A 150 -25.09 -12.33 -2.49
C HIS A 150 -25.63 -10.98 -1.99
N LEU A 151 -24.84 -10.26 -1.20
CA LEU A 151 -25.23 -8.93 -0.69
C LEU A 151 -25.37 -7.90 -1.82
N LEU A 152 -24.46 -7.94 -2.81
CA LEU A 152 -24.46 -7.02 -3.96
C LEU A 152 -25.64 -7.27 -4.93
N ASN A 153 -26.12 -8.51 -5.03
CA ASN A 153 -27.36 -8.79 -5.75
C ASN A 153 -28.57 -8.14 -5.06
N ARG A 154 -28.61 -8.12 -3.73
CA ARG A 154 -29.67 -7.42 -2.97
C ARG A 154 -29.55 -5.91 -3.17
N LEU A 155 -28.35 -5.35 -3.00
CA LEU A 155 -28.07 -3.93 -3.22
C LEU A 155 -28.54 -3.48 -4.60
N LEU A 156 -28.13 -4.17 -5.65
CA LEU A 156 -28.44 -3.84 -7.03
C LEU A 156 -29.89 -4.15 -7.44
N GLY A 157 -30.58 -4.99 -6.66
CA GLY A 157 -32.02 -5.17 -6.77
C GLY A 157 -32.80 -3.90 -6.37
N VAL A 158 -32.29 -3.13 -5.42
CA VAL A 158 -32.88 -1.87 -4.96
C VAL A 158 -32.28 -0.66 -5.71
N ALA A 159 -30.98 -0.67 -5.94
CA ALA A 159 -30.22 0.41 -6.58
C ALA A 159 -29.40 -0.08 -7.79
N PRO A 160 -30.01 -0.35 -8.96
CA PRO A 160 -29.31 -0.97 -10.11
C PRO A 160 -28.15 -0.15 -10.66
N ASN A 161 -28.14 1.14 -10.39
CA ASN A 161 -27.12 2.10 -10.85
C ASN A 161 -26.12 2.49 -9.74
N ASP A 162 -26.06 1.74 -8.65
CA ASP A 162 -25.04 1.96 -7.64
C ASP A 162 -23.64 1.61 -8.22
N VAL A 163 -22.75 2.60 -8.18
CA VAL A 163 -21.40 2.48 -8.77
C VAL A 163 -20.60 1.37 -8.09
N TYR A 164 -20.52 1.43 -6.76
CA TYR A 164 -19.73 0.48 -5.98
C TYR A 164 -20.38 -0.90 -5.92
N GLY A 165 -21.71 -0.96 -5.98
CA GLY A 165 -22.44 -2.19 -6.13
C GLY A 165 -22.06 -2.96 -7.39
N ASN A 166 -22.07 -2.30 -8.54
CA ASN A 166 -21.62 -2.87 -9.80
C ASN A 166 -20.13 -3.20 -9.78
N LEU A 167 -19.29 -2.29 -9.26
CA LEU A 167 -17.85 -2.44 -9.18
C LEU A 167 -17.44 -3.69 -8.39
N PHE A 168 -17.88 -3.80 -7.14
CA PHE A 168 -17.51 -4.92 -6.27
C PHE A 168 -18.15 -6.25 -6.70
N ARG A 169 -19.37 -6.25 -7.28
CA ARG A 169 -19.96 -7.47 -7.83
C ARG A 169 -19.17 -7.97 -9.04
N GLY A 170 -18.82 -7.06 -9.95
CA GLY A 170 -17.99 -7.36 -11.11
C GLY A 170 -16.63 -7.92 -10.72
N SER A 171 -15.93 -7.25 -9.83
CA SER A 171 -14.64 -7.70 -9.30
C SER A 171 -14.75 -9.06 -8.59
N SER A 172 -15.75 -9.26 -7.71
CA SER A 172 -15.97 -10.54 -7.03
C SER A 172 -16.19 -11.69 -8.02
N ARG A 173 -16.92 -11.45 -9.12
CA ARG A 173 -17.19 -12.45 -10.17
C ARG A 173 -15.95 -12.82 -10.96
N LEU A 174 -15.08 -11.86 -11.25
CA LEU A 174 -13.80 -12.12 -11.91
C LEU A 174 -12.84 -12.86 -10.99
N LEU A 175 -12.65 -12.35 -9.77
CA LEU A 175 -11.71 -12.92 -8.80
C LEU A 175 -12.11 -14.35 -8.34
N SER A 176 -13.40 -14.65 -8.24
CA SER A 176 -13.87 -16.00 -7.93
C SER A 176 -13.91 -16.93 -9.14
N GLY A 177 -13.82 -16.40 -10.37
CA GLY A 177 -13.99 -17.17 -11.60
C GLY A 177 -15.41 -17.72 -11.82
N ALA A 178 -16.40 -17.37 -10.98
CA ALA A 178 -17.74 -17.97 -11.02
C ALA A 178 -18.52 -17.59 -12.29
N THR A 179 -18.51 -16.31 -12.67
CA THR A 179 -19.24 -15.78 -13.85
C THR A 179 -18.49 -14.63 -14.50
N PRO A 180 -17.35 -14.90 -15.17
CA PRO A 180 -16.44 -13.83 -15.66
C PRO A 180 -17.12 -12.87 -16.63
N SER A 181 -17.93 -13.35 -17.58
CA SER A 181 -18.62 -12.48 -18.55
C SER A 181 -19.61 -11.52 -17.90
N GLN A 182 -20.34 -11.97 -16.87
CA GLN A 182 -21.22 -11.10 -16.10
C GLN A 182 -20.41 -10.13 -15.23
N GLY A 183 -19.27 -10.58 -14.70
CA GLY A 183 -18.34 -9.74 -13.97
C GLY A 183 -17.80 -8.59 -14.82
N ALA A 184 -17.36 -8.89 -16.04
CA ALA A 184 -16.94 -7.87 -17.01
C ALA A 184 -18.06 -6.85 -17.31
N ALA A 185 -19.29 -7.32 -17.50
CA ALA A 185 -20.45 -6.43 -17.76
C ALA A 185 -20.73 -5.50 -16.55
N ASP A 186 -20.62 -5.99 -15.32
CA ASP A 186 -20.78 -5.18 -14.12
C ASP A 186 -19.67 -4.11 -14.01
N LEU A 187 -18.42 -4.48 -14.31
CA LEU A 187 -17.29 -3.54 -14.31
C LEU A 187 -17.47 -2.44 -15.36
N GLU A 188 -17.88 -2.80 -16.58
CA GLU A 188 -18.20 -1.81 -17.61
C GLU A 188 -19.33 -0.87 -17.16
N ARG A 189 -20.34 -1.40 -16.48
CA ARG A 189 -21.42 -0.58 -15.92
C ARG A 189 -20.89 0.40 -14.89
N ALA A 190 -20.02 -0.02 -13.99
CA ALA A 190 -19.38 0.87 -13.00
C ALA A 190 -18.57 1.99 -13.68
N ILE A 191 -17.83 1.66 -14.74
CA ILE A 191 -17.07 2.63 -15.55
C ILE A 191 -18.00 3.66 -16.19
N VAL A 192 -19.11 3.21 -16.78
CA VAL A 192 -20.10 4.12 -17.40
C VAL A 192 -20.73 5.05 -16.37
N LEU A 193 -20.99 4.56 -15.17
CA LEU A 193 -21.61 5.35 -14.09
C LEU A 193 -20.64 6.35 -13.46
N ALA A 194 -19.33 6.05 -13.45
CA ALA A 194 -18.29 6.91 -12.88
C ALA A 194 -17.03 6.95 -13.78
N PRO A 195 -17.11 7.52 -15.00
CA PRO A 195 -16.06 7.38 -16.01
C PRO A 195 -14.73 8.03 -15.64
N ALA A 196 -14.73 9.05 -14.78
CA ALA A 196 -13.54 9.79 -14.34
C ALA A 196 -13.13 9.45 -12.89
N SER A 197 -13.57 8.30 -12.35
CA SER A 197 -13.20 7.88 -11.00
C SER A 197 -11.91 7.04 -11.02
N PRO A 198 -10.81 7.52 -10.42
CA PRO A 198 -9.58 6.73 -10.33
C PRO A 198 -9.77 5.45 -9.50
N ASP A 199 -10.66 5.48 -8.51
CA ASP A 199 -10.94 4.35 -7.63
C ASP A 199 -11.64 3.22 -8.40
N VAL A 200 -12.58 3.56 -9.28
CA VAL A 200 -13.25 2.59 -10.16
C VAL A 200 -12.23 1.96 -11.11
N ARG A 201 -11.39 2.78 -11.75
CA ARG A 201 -10.34 2.31 -12.68
C ARG A 201 -9.34 1.38 -11.98
N PHE A 202 -8.97 1.71 -10.74
CA PHE A 202 -8.08 0.87 -9.94
C PHE A 202 -8.68 -0.53 -9.67
N ILE A 203 -9.90 -0.62 -9.17
CA ILE A 203 -10.54 -1.92 -8.88
C ILE A 203 -10.74 -2.74 -10.16
N VAL A 204 -11.05 -2.08 -11.29
CA VAL A 204 -11.13 -2.76 -12.59
C VAL A 204 -9.77 -3.31 -13.01
N ALA A 205 -8.70 -2.52 -12.90
CA ALA A 205 -7.35 -2.97 -13.19
C ALA A 205 -6.92 -4.15 -12.32
N ASP A 206 -7.20 -4.08 -11.02
CA ASP A 206 -6.92 -5.13 -10.03
C ASP A 206 -7.65 -6.44 -10.41
N ALA A 207 -8.93 -6.37 -10.76
CA ALA A 207 -9.72 -7.53 -11.16
C ALA A 207 -9.21 -8.19 -12.45
N TYR A 208 -8.73 -7.42 -13.42
CA TYR A 208 -8.12 -7.94 -14.66
C TYR A 208 -6.64 -8.34 -14.48
N THR A 209 -6.02 -8.03 -13.38
CA THR A 209 -4.69 -8.54 -13.04
C THR A 209 -4.77 -9.90 -12.35
N TYR A 210 -5.63 -10.02 -11.34
CA TYR A 210 -5.63 -11.17 -10.43
C TYR A 210 -6.81 -12.13 -10.60
N GLY A 211 -7.92 -11.68 -11.18
CA GLY A 211 -9.12 -12.51 -11.35
C GLY A 211 -9.17 -13.21 -12.71
N GLN A 212 -9.21 -12.43 -13.76
CA GLN A 212 -9.16 -12.92 -15.15
C GLN A 212 -8.08 -12.15 -15.88
N PRO A 213 -6.84 -12.65 -15.93
CA PRO A 213 -5.70 -11.92 -16.45
C PRO A 213 -5.90 -11.39 -17.87
N ASP A 214 -5.96 -10.08 -18.02
CA ASP A 214 -5.91 -9.34 -19.27
C ASP A 214 -4.92 -8.17 -19.11
N PRO A 215 -3.65 -8.38 -19.48
CA PRO A 215 -2.62 -7.35 -19.31
C PRO A 215 -2.95 -6.04 -20.01
N SER A 216 -3.62 -6.09 -21.17
CA SER A 216 -3.98 -4.89 -21.94
C SER A 216 -5.02 -4.06 -21.19
N ARG A 217 -6.04 -4.71 -20.66
CA ARG A 217 -7.09 -4.06 -19.90
C ARG A 217 -6.55 -3.55 -18.56
N ALA A 218 -5.82 -4.38 -17.82
CA ALA A 218 -5.19 -3.99 -16.56
C ALA A 218 -4.28 -2.76 -16.74
N PHE A 219 -3.44 -2.73 -17.78
CA PHE A 219 -2.58 -1.60 -18.10
C PHE A 219 -3.37 -0.32 -18.39
N ALA A 220 -4.40 -0.41 -19.23
CA ALA A 220 -5.20 0.75 -19.62
C ALA A 220 -5.87 1.40 -18.40
N GLU A 221 -6.50 0.58 -17.56
CA GLU A 221 -7.24 1.08 -16.40
C GLU A 221 -6.32 1.56 -15.27
N ALA A 222 -5.21 0.86 -15.00
CA ALA A 222 -4.21 1.30 -14.03
C ALA A 222 -3.55 2.62 -14.45
N SER A 223 -3.23 2.77 -15.74
CA SER A 223 -2.67 4.03 -16.28
C SER A 223 -3.63 5.20 -16.12
N LEU A 224 -4.94 5.00 -16.34
CA LEU A 224 -5.95 6.02 -16.10
C LEU A 224 -6.07 6.37 -14.63
N ALA A 225 -6.07 5.38 -13.72
CA ALA A 225 -6.12 5.60 -12.28
C ALA A 225 -4.91 6.43 -11.81
N LEU A 226 -3.70 6.07 -12.27
CA LEU A 226 -2.46 6.79 -11.98
C LEU A 226 -2.50 8.24 -12.51
N ASN A 227 -2.91 8.45 -13.77
CA ASN A 227 -3.00 9.76 -14.38
C ASN A 227 -4.01 10.69 -13.68
N TRP A 228 -5.02 10.13 -13.02
CA TRP A 228 -6.01 10.87 -12.23
C TRP A 228 -5.64 10.96 -10.74
N GLY A 229 -4.39 10.66 -10.40
CA GLY A 229 -3.80 10.94 -9.10
C GLY A 229 -3.91 9.82 -8.07
N LEU A 230 -4.28 8.60 -8.47
CA LEU A 230 -4.19 7.44 -7.60
C LEU A 230 -2.80 6.80 -7.73
N ASP A 231 -1.80 7.46 -7.17
CA ASP A 231 -0.42 6.98 -7.12
C ASP A 231 -0.20 6.18 -5.83
N THR A 232 -0.21 4.87 -5.96
CA THR A 232 -0.06 3.93 -4.83
C THR A 232 0.83 2.76 -5.23
N PRO A 233 1.49 2.09 -4.26
CA PRO A 233 2.33 0.93 -4.57
C PRO A 233 1.60 -0.15 -5.37
N ARG A 234 0.32 -0.39 -5.06
CA ARG A 234 -0.50 -1.39 -5.75
C ARG A 234 -0.71 -1.08 -7.24
N ILE A 235 -0.88 0.19 -7.61
CA ILE A 235 -0.97 0.60 -9.02
C ILE A 235 0.31 0.23 -9.77
N HIS A 236 1.48 0.48 -9.18
CA HIS A 236 2.76 0.14 -9.78
C HIS A 236 2.97 -1.37 -9.89
N ALA A 237 2.48 -2.17 -8.94
CA ALA A 237 2.47 -3.63 -9.04
C ALA A 237 1.60 -4.11 -10.21
N ILE A 238 0.40 -3.56 -10.37
CA ILE A 238 -0.49 -3.87 -11.51
C ILE A 238 0.17 -3.51 -12.85
N LEU A 239 0.76 -2.33 -12.95
CA LEU A 239 1.48 -1.91 -14.16
C LEU A 239 2.70 -2.80 -14.45
N ALA A 240 3.44 -3.20 -13.42
CA ALA A 240 4.56 -4.14 -13.57
C ALA A 240 4.09 -5.48 -14.11
N SER A 241 3.03 -6.06 -13.53
CA SER A 241 2.42 -7.31 -13.99
C SER A 241 1.96 -7.22 -15.46
N ALA A 242 1.32 -6.09 -15.83
CA ALA A 242 0.92 -5.88 -17.23
C ALA A 242 2.12 -5.79 -18.18
N TYR A 243 3.19 -5.08 -17.81
CA TYR A 243 4.41 -5.02 -18.62
C TYR A 243 5.12 -6.38 -18.74
N LEU A 244 5.11 -7.21 -17.70
CA LEU A 244 5.57 -8.59 -17.76
C LEU A 244 4.73 -9.40 -18.76
N GLY A 245 3.42 -9.24 -18.75
CA GLY A 245 2.50 -9.84 -19.72
C GLY A 245 2.78 -9.42 -21.18
N PHE A 246 3.33 -8.22 -21.41
CA PHE A 246 3.79 -7.74 -22.72
C PHE A 246 5.23 -8.16 -23.07
N GLY A 247 5.95 -8.83 -22.16
CA GLY A 247 7.36 -9.14 -22.32
C GLY A 247 8.31 -7.92 -22.19
N ASN A 248 7.83 -6.80 -21.69
CA ASN A 248 8.63 -5.58 -21.50
C ASN A 248 9.29 -5.55 -20.12
N LEU A 249 10.36 -6.32 -19.95
CA LEU A 249 11.04 -6.51 -18.67
C LEU A 249 11.60 -5.19 -18.09
N ALA A 250 12.10 -4.29 -18.93
CA ALA A 250 12.66 -3.02 -18.46
C ALA A 250 11.57 -2.09 -17.89
N ALA A 251 10.41 -1.99 -18.55
CA ALA A 251 9.29 -1.21 -18.05
C ALA A 251 8.71 -1.84 -16.79
N ALA A 252 8.62 -3.16 -16.73
CA ALA A 252 8.21 -3.86 -15.51
C ALA A 252 9.16 -3.56 -14.34
N ALA A 253 10.48 -3.65 -14.55
CA ALA A 253 11.49 -3.33 -13.54
C ALA A 253 11.37 -1.90 -13.03
N ALA A 254 11.07 -0.93 -13.91
CA ALA A 254 10.85 0.45 -13.52
C ALA A 254 9.64 0.60 -12.59
N GLN A 255 8.54 -0.09 -12.87
CA GLN A 255 7.36 -0.06 -12.02
C GLN A 255 7.59 -0.76 -10.66
N ILE A 256 8.30 -1.89 -10.67
CA ILE A 256 8.73 -2.59 -9.45
C ILE A 256 9.61 -1.70 -8.59
N GLN A 257 10.54 -0.96 -9.20
CA GLN A 257 11.39 0.00 -8.48
C GLN A 257 10.56 1.06 -7.76
N ILE A 258 9.58 1.65 -8.44
CA ILE A 258 8.69 2.67 -7.82
C ILE A 258 7.88 2.04 -6.68
N HIS A 259 7.31 0.85 -6.88
CA HIS A 259 6.61 0.11 -5.82
C HIS A 259 7.52 -0.06 -4.59
N ILE A 260 8.74 -0.59 -4.76
CA ILE A 260 9.70 -0.78 -3.67
C ILE A 260 10.02 0.54 -2.97
N GLU A 261 10.22 1.63 -3.72
CA GLU A 261 10.50 2.95 -3.14
C GLU A 261 9.35 3.49 -2.29
N GLN A 262 8.11 3.27 -2.73
CA GLN A 262 6.93 3.71 -1.99
C GLN A 262 6.66 2.91 -0.70
N VAL A 263 7.05 1.63 -0.65
CA VAL A 263 6.87 0.77 0.54
C VAL A 263 8.07 0.81 1.49
N THR A 264 9.22 1.32 1.05
CA THR A 264 10.46 1.33 1.83
C THR A 264 10.48 2.45 2.85
N THR A 265 10.46 2.09 4.13
CA THR A 265 10.73 3.02 5.25
C THR A 265 12.16 2.91 5.77
N GLN A 266 12.81 1.75 5.55
CA GLN A 266 14.18 1.49 5.96
C GLN A 266 14.95 0.72 4.88
N LEU A 267 15.99 1.33 4.33
CA LEU A 267 16.92 0.68 3.38
C LEU A 267 18.14 0.16 4.13
N ILE A 268 18.39 -1.15 4.05
CA ILE A 268 19.56 -1.81 4.66
C ILE A 268 20.52 -2.28 3.57
N LYS A 269 21.74 -1.75 3.59
CA LYS A 269 22.81 -2.20 2.70
C LYS A 269 23.51 -3.40 3.32
N THR A 270 23.69 -4.46 2.55
CA THR A 270 24.32 -5.71 2.98
C THR A 270 25.75 -5.87 2.44
N ALA A 271 26.42 -6.94 2.85
CA ALA A 271 27.63 -7.40 2.17
C ALA A 271 27.30 -7.89 0.75
N PRO A 272 28.29 -7.89 -0.18
CA PRO A 272 28.11 -8.41 -1.53
C PRO A 272 27.74 -9.91 -1.53
N LEU A 273 26.83 -10.29 -2.42
CA LEU A 273 26.43 -11.68 -2.64
C LEU A 273 27.30 -12.32 -3.73
N GLY A 274 28.20 -13.22 -3.33
CA GLY A 274 29.06 -13.99 -4.24
C GLY A 274 28.32 -15.10 -4.99
N ALA A 275 28.91 -15.63 -6.07
CA ALA A 275 28.39 -16.79 -6.76
C ALA A 275 28.34 -18.01 -5.85
N GLY A 276 27.29 -18.80 -5.89
CA GLY A 276 27.08 -19.97 -5.03
C GLY A 276 26.76 -19.61 -3.56
N ALA A 277 26.64 -18.33 -3.21
CA ALA A 277 26.37 -17.90 -1.84
C ALA A 277 24.89 -17.68 -1.57
N SER A 278 24.51 -17.74 -0.31
CA SER A 278 23.18 -17.36 0.21
C SER A 278 23.33 -16.33 1.32
N LEU A 279 22.33 -15.48 1.44
CA LEU A 279 22.23 -14.44 2.45
C LEU A 279 20.87 -14.55 3.16
N SER A 280 20.90 -14.70 4.48
CA SER A 280 19.70 -14.68 5.32
C SER A 280 19.38 -13.25 5.78
N LEU A 281 18.14 -12.82 5.60
CA LEU A 281 17.66 -11.47 5.84
C LEU A 281 16.40 -11.51 6.70
N GLY A 282 16.32 -10.68 7.72
CA GLY A 282 15.11 -10.55 8.55
C GLY A 282 14.09 -9.64 7.89
N LEU A 283 12.99 -10.21 7.40
CA LEU A 283 11.87 -9.42 6.85
C LEU A 283 11.10 -8.72 7.97
N VAL A 284 10.82 -7.44 7.75
CA VAL A 284 10.00 -6.59 8.59
C VAL A 284 9.25 -5.61 7.66
N PRO A 285 8.00 -5.23 7.96
CA PRO A 285 7.26 -4.24 7.18
C PRO A 285 8.07 -2.98 6.86
N GLY A 286 8.07 -2.58 5.60
CA GLY A 286 8.78 -1.39 5.14
C GLY A 286 10.31 -1.52 5.08
N ARG A 287 10.88 -2.70 5.34
CA ARG A 287 12.33 -2.94 5.22
C ARG A 287 12.67 -3.47 3.84
N THR A 288 13.60 -2.79 3.18
CA THR A 288 14.20 -3.22 1.91
C THR A 288 15.68 -3.46 2.08
N TYR A 289 16.19 -4.53 1.50
CA TYR A 289 17.62 -4.84 1.47
C TYR A 289 18.21 -4.49 0.11
N GLU A 290 19.34 -3.77 0.10
CA GLU A 290 20.13 -3.49 -1.07
C GLU A 290 21.41 -4.33 -1.03
N ILE A 291 21.53 -5.29 -1.94
CA ILE A 291 22.54 -6.33 -1.99
C ILE A 291 23.44 -6.07 -3.21
N PRO A 292 24.73 -5.74 -3.04
CA PRO A 292 25.66 -5.60 -4.16
C PRO A 292 25.94 -6.97 -4.80
N VAL A 293 25.97 -7.03 -6.14
CA VAL A 293 26.25 -8.23 -6.92
C VAL A 293 27.21 -7.87 -8.07
N ALA A 294 28.43 -8.40 -8.01
CA ALA A 294 29.40 -8.23 -9.12
C ALA A 294 29.08 -9.21 -10.23
N VAL A 295 28.99 -8.71 -11.46
CA VAL A 295 28.67 -9.51 -12.66
C VAL A 295 29.58 -9.08 -13.82
N THR A 296 30.01 -10.02 -14.65
CA THR A 296 30.79 -9.79 -15.85
C THR A 296 29.85 -9.77 -17.08
N ALA A 297 30.14 -8.95 -18.07
CA ALA A 297 29.37 -8.93 -19.31
C ALA A 297 29.29 -10.32 -19.94
N GLY A 298 28.09 -10.72 -20.39
CA GLY A 298 27.77 -12.05 -20.88
C GLY A 298 27.53 -13.11 -19.82
N GLN A 299 27.78 -12.84 -18.53
CA GLN A 299 27.49 -13.76 -17.45
C GLN A 299 25.99 -13.77 -17.15
N THR A 300 25.43 -14.96 -16.93
CA THR A 300 24.07 -15.11 -16.41
C THR A 300 24.10 -14.92 -14.89
N LEU A 301 23.30 -14.01 -14.39
CA LEU A 301 22.98 -13.86 -12.97
C LEU A 301 21.68 -14.61 -12.70
N SER A 302 21.77 -15.70 -11.94
CA SER A 302 20.62 -16.43 -11.44
C SER A 302 20.45 -16.18 -9.96
N VAL A 303 19.31 -15.66 -9.54
CA VAL A 303 18.97 -15.39 -8.15
C VAL A 303 17.59 -15.95 -7.86
N ALA A 304 17.43 -16.51 -6.66
CA ALA A 304 16.13 -16.93 -6.16
C ALA A 304 15.99 -16.50 -4.70
N THR A 305 14.79 -16.12 -4.33
CA THR A 305 14.39 -15.94 -2.93
C THR A 305 13.67 -17.18 -2.43
N SER A 306 13.75 -17.44 -1.14
CA SER A 306 13.00 -18.51 -0.46
C SER A 306 12.77 -18.14 0.99
N SER A 307 11.70 -18.66 1.58
CA SER A 307 11.42 -18.55 3.01
C SER A 307 10.80 -19.84 3.51
N ARG A 308 10.93 -20.14 4.81
CA ARG A 308 10.20 -21.23 5.46
C ARG A 308 8.75 -20.88 5.72
N GLU A 309 8.50 -19.60 5.84
CA GLU A 309 7.17 -19.02 6.01
C GLU A 309 6.81 -18.44 4.64
N PHE A 310 5.58 -18.66 4.18
CA PHE A 310 5.13 -18.27 2.85
C PHE A 310 5.00 -16.74 2.76
N TYR A 311 6.09 -16.06 2.41
CA TYR A 311 6.10 -14.63 2.13
C TYR A 311 6.17 -14.38 0.63
N ASP A 312 5.29 -13.55 0.15
CA ASP A 312 5.38 -12.98 -1.17
C ASP A 312 6.54 -11.96 -1.20
N THR A 313 7.46 -12.13 -2.12
CA THR A 313 8.67 -11.31 -2.21
C THR A 313 8.77 -10.62 -3.56
N ILE A 314 9.31 -9.39 -3.55
CA ILE A 314 9.54 -8.61 -4.76
C ILE A 314 11.02 -8.24 -4.86
N LEU A 315 11.55 -8.28 -6.08
CA LEU A 315 12.95 -8.07 -6.36
C LEU A 315 13.13 -7.18 -7.59
N VAL A 316 14.08 -6.24 -7.53
CA VAL A 316 14.56 -5.50 -8.70
C VAL A 316 16.07 -5.44 -8.74
N LEU A 317 16.65 -5.62 -9.93
CA LEU A 317 18.07 -5.45 -10.20
C LEU A 317 18.31 -4.06 -10.82
N LEU A 318 19.22 -3.30 -10.22
CA LEU A 318 19.63 -1.99 -10.69
C LEU A 318 21.03 -2.07 -11.29
N ALA A 319 21.23 -1.42 -12.43
CA ALA A 319 22.54 -1.23 -13.04
C ALA A 319 23.46 -0.37 -12.14
N PRO A 320 24.78 -0.31 -12.45
CA PRO A 320 25.72 0.54 -11.70
C PRO A 320 25.32 2.01 -11.64
N ASP A 321 24.67 2.53 -12.69
CA ASP A 321 24.15 3.91 -12.76
C ASP A 321 22.84 4.11 -11.99
N GLY A 322 22.24 3.03 -11.49
CA GLY A 322 20.97 3.07 -10.73
C GLY A 322 19.73 2.82 -11.55
N SER A 323 19.84 2.67 -12.87
CA SER A 323 18.68 2.34 -13.70
C SER A 323 18.17 0.92 -13.44
N PRO A 324 16.84 0.71 -13.38
CA PRO A 324 16.26 -0.62 -13.24
C PRO A 324 16.44 -1.44 -14.52
N VAL A 325 16.83 -2.70 -14.38
CA VAL A 325 17.18 -3.59 -15.51
C VAL A 325 16.18 -4.71 -15.66
N VAL A 326 15.90 -5.42 -14.58
CA VAL A 326 14.99 -6.54 -14.52
C VAL A 326 14.41 -6.63 -13.11
N GLY A 327 13.17 -7.06 -12.99
CA GLY A 327 12.51 -7.28 -11.71
C GLY A 327 11.55 -8.46 -11.79
N SER A 328 11.18 -8.96 -10.63
CA SER A 328 10.25 -10.08 -10.46
C SER A 328 9.53 -9.96 -9.13
N ASP A 329 8.27 -10.33 -9.10
CA ASP A 329 7.48 -10.57 -7.90
C ASP A 329 7.13 -12.06 -7.74
N ASP A 330 6.90 -12.79 -8.84
CA ASP A 330 6.55 -14.21 -8.86
C ASP A 330 7.49 -15.01 -9.77
N TYR A 331 8.55 -15.60 -9.22
CA TYR A 331 9.41 -16.52 -9.98
C TYR A 331 9.02 -17.98 -9.74
N VAL A 332 8.77 -18.34 -8.49
CA VAL A 332 8.24 -19.67 -8.11
C VAL A 332 7.16 -19.46 -7.05
N LYS A 333 5.90 -19.43 -7.45
CA LYS A 333 4.74 -19.12 -6.63
C LYS A 333 4.84 -17.71 -6.02
N TYR A 334 5.17 -17.61 -4.72
CA TYR A 334 5.27 -16.34 -3.99
C TYR A 334 6.71 -15.84 -3.84
N PHE A 335 7.69 -16.48 -4.48
CA PHE A 335 9.09 -16.13 -4.32
C PHE A 335 9.63 -15.44 -5.57
N ALA A 336 10.19 -14.25 -5.38
CA ALA A 336 10.86 -13.54 -6.46
C ALA A 336 12.17 -14.22 -6.85
N GLY A 337 12.53 -14.11 -8.11
CA GLY A 337 13.81 -14.58 -8.63
C GLY A 337 14.03 -14.04 -10.03
N LEU A 338 15.23 -14.20 -10.53
CA LEU A 338 15.57 -13.82 -11.90
C LEU A 338 16.67 -14.70 -12.48
N ASP A 339 16.59 -14.90 -13.79
CA ASP A 339 17.68 -15.35 -14.67
C ASP A 339 17.91 -14.26 -15.69
N TRP A 340 19.07 -13.59 -15.63
CA TRP A 340 19.35 -12.42 -16.46
C TRP A 340 20.80 -12.42 -16.94
N VAL A 341 21.01 -12.07 -18.21
CA VAL A 341 22.35 -11.99 -18.82
C VAL A 341 22.84 -10.56 -18.77
N ALA A 342 23.99 -10.34 -18.14
CA ALA A 342 24.58 -9.01 -17.98
C ALA A 342 25.04 -8.45 -19.32
N SER A 343 24.57 -7.24 -19.67
CA SER A 343 25.03 -6.51 -20.85
C SER A 343 26.37 -5.81 -20.65
N ALA A 344 26.77 -5.55 -19.41
CA ALA A 344 28.01 -4.88 -19.03
C ALA A 344 28.59 -5.47 -17.73
N THR A 345 29.92 -5.38 -17.62
CA THR A 345 30.63 -5.74 -16.38
C THR A 345 30.45 -4.61 -15.36
N GLY A 346 30.11 -4.96 -14.12
CA GLY A 346 29.95 -3.99 -13.05
C GLY A 346 29.39 -4.56 -11.75
N THR A 347 29.26 -3.70 -10.76
CA THR A 347 28.55 -4.01 -9.52
C THR A 347 27.12 -3.52 -9.64
N TYR A 348 26.21 -4.46 -9.81
CA TYR A 348 24.77 -4.22 -9.80
C TYR A 348 24.26 -4.17 -8.37
N ARG A 349 23.09 -3.59 -8.14
CA ARG A 349 22.43 -3.55 -6.83
C ARG A 349 21.08 -4.23 -6.93
N MET A 350 20.91 -5.27 -6.17
CA MET A 350 19.65 -5.97 -6.08
C MET A 350 18.88 -5.45 -4.86
N ARG A 351 17.66 -4.95 -5.07
CA ARG A 351 16.75 -4.59 -3.99
C ARG A 351 15.72 -5.69 -3.82
N VAL A 352 15.54 -6.12 -2.57
CA VAL A 352 14.61 -7.17 -2.19
C VAL A 352 13.79 -6.70 -1.00
N THR A 353 12.49 -6.88 -1.08
CA THR A 353 11.55 -6.63 0.03
C THR A 353 10.44 -7.67 0.00
N SER A 354 9.58 -7.70 1.03
CA SER A 354 8.32 -8.42 0.97
C SER A 354 7.31 -7.59 0.17
N PHE A 355 6.59 -8.24 -0.74
CA PHE A 355 5.47 -7.62 -1.44
C PHE A 355 4.36 -7.27 -0.45
N GLU A 356 4.15 -8.17 0.51
CA GLU A 356 3.18 -8.05 1.58
C GLU A 356 3.82 -8.46 2.89
N SER A 357 3.92 -7.55 3.84
CA SER A 357 4.57 -7.84 5.10
C SER A 357 3.59 -7.77 6.27
N VAL A 358 2.97 -8.89 6.60
CA VAL A 358 2.16 -9.01 7.82
C VAL A 358 2.99 -9.52 9.00
N ASN A 359 4.07 -10.26 8.72
CA ASN A 359 4.84 -10.95 9.75
C ASN A 359 6.33 -10.67 9.63
N THR A 360 7.02 -10.75 10.74
CA THR A 360 8.47 -10.80 10.78
C THR A 360 8.92 -12.23 10.49
N GLY A 361 9.88 -12.41 9.61
CA GLY A 361 10.37 -13.73 9.23
C GLY A 361 11.76 -13.71 8.63
N GLU A 362 12.22 -14.85 8.13
CA GLU A 362 13.51 -15.01 7.51
C GLU A 362 13.36 -15.23 5.99
N LEU A 363 14.03 -14.37 5.23
CA LEU A 363 14.17 -14.49 3.78
C LEU A 363 15.57 -14.95 3.45
N VAL A 364 15.71 -15.97 2.62
CA VAL A 364 16.99 -16.40 2.08
C VAL A 364 17.08 -15.99 0.62
N VAL A 365 18.13 -15.24 0.28
CA VAL A 365 18.48 -14.87 -1.08
C VAL A 365 19.67 -15.69 -1.52
N THR A 366 19.50 -16.49 -2.57
CA THR A 366 20.54 -17.39 -3.09
C THR A 366 20.93 -16.96 -4.49
N ARG A 367 22.25 -16.79 -4.72
CA ARG A 367 22.85 -16.65 -6.06
C ARG A 367 23.39 -18.00 -6.48
N LYS A 368 22.88 -18.54 -7.58
CA LYS A 368 23.34 -19.79 -8.21
C LYS A 368 24.58 -19.56 -9.04
#